data_c7b8be4ca7209c62faa2d3f4626b659d
#
_entry.id   c7b8be4ca7209c62faa2d3f4626b659d
#
_cell.length_a   1.000
_cell.length_b   1.000
_cell.length_c   1.000
_cell.angle_alpha   90.00
_cell.angle_beta   90.00
_cell.angle_gamma   90.00
#
_symmetry.space_group_name_H-M   'P 1'
#
loop_
_entity.id
_entity.type
_entity.pdbx_description
1 polymer ?
#
loop_
_entity_poly.entity_id
_entity_poly.type
_entity_poly.pdbx_seq_one_letter_code
_entity_poly.pdbx_strand_id
1 'polypeptide(L)'
;MAKGSITFTSGSLSSRPRPGTAMLTAVLSAVEALAPALALELAPVRVNAVTPGLIDTPLLHTAHGAERDTIVQNRAAILPGRRVGTADEVAQVILTMMTNAYLTGEVVHVDGGGRFV
;
A
#
# COMPACT_ATOMS: atom_id res chain seq x y z
N MET A 1 6.32 -26.95 -12.58
CA MET A 1 5.35 -26.31 -11.68
C MET A 1 5.61 -24.80 -11.68
N ALA A 2 4.61 -23.99 -11.94
CA ALA A 2 4.77 -22.53 -11.94
C ALA A 2 5.17 -22.05 -10.54
N LYS A 3 6.35 -21.44 -10.44
CA LYS A 3 6.85 -20.81 -9.23
C LYS A 3 6.87 -19.31 -9.49
N GLY A 4 5.77 -18.65 -9.26
CA GLY A 4 5.66 -17.23 -9.48
C GLY A 4 4.96 -16.52 -8.33
N SER A 5 5.04 -15.19 -8.34
CA SER A 5 4.26 -14.35 -7.45
C SER A 5 3.72 -13.13 -8.18
N ILE A 6 2.55 -12.69 -7.76
CA ILE A 6 1.92 -11.43 -8.16
C ILE A 6 1.82 -10.58 -6.91
N THR A 7 2.27 -9.35 -6.98
CA THR A 7 2.09 -8.38 -5.88
C THR A 7 1.37 -7.15 -6.43
N PHE A 8 0.18 -6.91 -5.94
CA PHE A 8 -0.58 -5.70 -6.23
C PHE A 8 -0.16 -4.56 -5.31
N THR A 9 -0.29 -3.33 -5.81
CA THR A 9 -0.16 -2.12 -4.99
C THR A 9 -1.51 -1.44 -4.90
N SER A 10 -2.01 -1.30 -3.68
CA SER A 10 -3.20 -0.55 -3.32
C SER A 10 -2.82 0.82 -2.72
N GLY A 11 -3.62 1.36 -1.84
CA GLY A 11 -3.36 2.63 -1.16
C GLY A 11 -4.25 2.83 0.07
N SER A 12 -3.82 3.68 0.97
CA SER A 12 -4.42 3.87 2.30
C SER A 12 -5.88 4.33 2.30
N LEU A 13 -6.41 4.85 1.19
CA LEU A 13 -7.83 5.22 1.10
C LEU A 13 -8.77 4.02 1.18
N SER A 14 -8.30 2.79 0.94
CA SER A 14 -9.09 1.57 1.16
C SER A 14 -9.55 1.42 2.61
N SER A 15 -8.66 1.72 3.54
CA SER A 15 -8.92 1.60 4.98
C SER A 15 -9.23 2.94 5.66
N ARG A 16 -8.89 4.07 5.02
CA ARG A 16 -9.12 5.41 5.56
C ARG A 16 -9.64 6.36 4.47
N PRO A 17 -10.91 6.21 4.10
CA PRO A 17 -11.53 7.05 3.07
C PRO A 17 -11.66 8.50 3.52
N ARG A 18 -11.76 9.41 2.56
CA ARG A 18 -12.00 10.83 2.76
C ARG A 18 -13.14 11.32 1.88
N PRO A 19 -13.81 12.41 2.21
CA PRO A 19 -14.79 13.03 1.32
C PRO A 19 -14.22 13.25 -0.08
N GLY A 20 -14.98 12.89 -1.11
CA GLY A 20 -14.57 12.99 -2.51
C GLY A 20 -13.71 11.84 -3.03
N THR A 21 -13.41 10.82 -2.23
CA THR A 21 -12.57 9.69 -2.65
C THR A 21 -13.33 8.36 -2.81
N ALA A 22 -14.66 8.37 -2.84
CA ALA A 22 -15.47 7.14 -2.83
C ALA A 22 -15.09 6.15 -3.95
N MET A 23 -14.94 6.63 -5.19
CA MET A 23 -14.57 5.76 -6.31
C MET A 23 -13.16 5.21 -6.17
N LEU A 24 -12.21 6.04 -5.77
CA LEU A 24 -10.83 5.59 -5.55
C LEU A 24 -10.75 4.60 -4.38
N THR A 25 -11.47 4.86 -3.29
CA THR A 25 -11.59 3.94 -2.16
C THR A 25 -12.14 2.58 -2.61
N ALA A 26 -13.20 2.57 -3.43
CA ALA A 26 -13.78 1.34 -3.95
C ALA A 26 -12.78 0.54 -4.81
N VAL A 27 -12.05 1.22 -5.70
CA VAL A 27 -11.03 0.58 -6.56
C VAL A 27 -9.90 -0.01 -5.72
N LEU A 28 -9.36 0.74 -4.77
CA LEU A 28 -8.27 0.27 -3.90
C LEU A 28 -8.71 -0.91 -3.02
N SER A 29 -9.93 -0.85 -2.49
CA SER A 29 -10.50 -1.96 -1.72
C SER A 29 -10.70 -3.21 -2.58
N ALA A 30 -11.12 -3.04 -3.83
CA ALA A 30 -11.25 -4.15 -4.78
C ALA A 30 -9.89 -4.81 -5.07
N VAL A 31 -8.82 -4.03 -5.23
CA VAL A 31 -7.45 -4.53 -5.42
C VAL A 31 -7.01 -5.36 -4.21
N GLU A 32 -7.31 -4.92 -3.00
CA GLU A 32 -6.98 -5.67 -1.79
C GLU A 32 -7.77 -6.98 -1.69
N ALA A 33 -9.08 -6.93 -1.97
CA ALA A 33 -9.93 -8.13 -1.96
C ALA A 33 -9.54 -9.13 -3.04
N LEU A 34 -8.97 -8.67 -4.15
CA LEU A 34 -8.54 -9.50 -5.27
C LEU A 34 -7.35 -10.40 -4.89
N ALA A 35 -6.45 -9.96 -4.02
CA ALA A 35 -5.26 -10.72 -3.65
C ALA A 35 -5.59 -12.11 -3.04
N PRO A 36 -6.40 -12.23 -1.98
CA PRO A 36 -6.75 -13.55 -1.44
C PRO A 36 -7.61 -14.38 -2.40
N ALA A 37 -8.48 -13.77 -3.19
CA ALA A 37 -9.29 -14.48 -4.17
C ALA A 37 -8.41 -15.14 -5.24
N LEU A 38 -7.50 -14.37 -5.83
CA LEU A 38 -6.58 -14.91 -6.85
C LEU A 38 -5.53 -15.86 -6.28
N ALA A 39 -5.17 -15.72 -5.00
CA ALA A 39 -4.30 -16.69 -4.33
C ALA A 39 -4.90 -18.09 -4.33
N LEU A 40 -6.23 -18.21 -4.23
CA LEU A 40 -6.95 -19.46 -4.33
C LEU A 40 -7.09 -19.95 -5.77
N GLU A 41 -7.45 -19.04 -6.68
CA GLU A 41 -7.72 -19.40 -8.08
C GLU A 41 -6.46 -19.74 -8.87
N LEU A 42 -5.35 -19.07 -8.59
CA LEU A 42 -4.10 -19.20 -9.34
C LEU A 42 -3.05 -20.10 -8.66
N ALA A 43 -3.43 -20.76 -7.56
CA ALA A 43 -2.48 -21.66 -6.88
C ALA A 43 -1.82 -22.65 -7.90
N PRO A 44 -0.50 -22.85 -7.82
CA PRO A 44 0.44 -22.49 -6.77
C PRO A 44 1.13 -21.11 -6.95
N VAL A 45 0.68 -20.27 -7.88
CA VAL A 45 1.15 -18.89 -8.00
C VAL A 45 0.69 -18.11 -6.75
N ARG A 46 1.61 -17.45 -6.08
CA ARG A 46 1.31 -16.66 -4.88
C ARG A 46 0.81 -15.27 -5.27
N VAL A 47 -0.20 -14.77 -4.57
CA VAL A 47 -0.77 -13.45 -4.84
C VAL A 47 -0.93 -12.69 -3.54
N ASN A 48 -0.36 -11.48 -3.47
CA ASN A 48 -0.39 -10.60 -2.31
C ASN A 48 -0.66 -9.15 -2.74
N ALA A 49 -0.97 -8.29 -1.78
CA ALA A 49 -1.10 -6.86 -2.01
C ALA A 49 -0.32 -6.07 -0.94
N VAL A 50 0.28 -4.95 -1.34
CA VAL A 50 0.84 -3.95 -0.43
C VAL A 50 -0.04 -2.71 -0.45
N THR A 51 -0.28 -2.13 0.73
CA THR A 51 -1.07 -0.91 0.90
C THR A 51 -0.20 0.18 1.54
N PRO A 52 0.47 1.02 0.73
CA PRO A 52 1.27 2.11 1.24
C PRO A 52 0.40 3.23 1.83
N GLY A 53 0.90 3.87 2.88
CA GLY A 53 0.39 5.14 3.37
C GLY A 53 0.92 6.32 2.55
N LEU A 54 1.15 7.46 3.21
CA LEU A 54 1.82 8.58 2.56
C LEU A 54 3.32 8.29 2.45
N ILE A 55 3.78 8.19 1.21
CA ILE A 55 5.17 7.87 0.88
C ILE A 55 5.80 9.06 0.17
N ASP A 56 6.99 9.47 0.64
CA ASP A 56 7.74 10.56 0.03
C ASP A 56 8.36 10.10 -1.30
N THR A 57 7.71 10.46 -2.39
CA THR A 57 8.07 10.08 -3.76
C THR A 57 8.02 11.29 -4.68
N PRO A 58 8.63 11.23 -5.88
CA PRO A 58 8.48 12.28 -6.89
C PRO A 58 7.03 12.59 -7.25
N LEU A 59 6.13 11.60 -7.17
CA LEU A 59 4.70 11.81 -7.40
C LEU A 59 4.10 12.82 -6.42
N LEU A 60 4.53 12.80 -5.16
CA LEU A 60 4.07 13.76 -4.15
C LEU A 60 4.46 15.18 -4.50
N HIS A 61 5.67 15.38 -5.05
CA HIS A 61 6.11 16.68 -5.57
C HIS A 61 5.28 17.13 -6.78
N THR A 62 5.03 16.22 -7.71
CA THR A 62 4.26 16.52 -8.92
C THR A 62 2.81 16.86 -8.59
N ALA A 63 2.20 16.16 -7.62
CA ALA A 63 0.80 16.36 -7.25
C ALA A 63 0.56 17.62 -6.41
N HIS A 64 1.52 18.03 -5.58
CA HIS A 64 1.31 19.04 -4.56
C HIS A 64 2.28 20.25 -4.64
N GLY A 65 3.32 20.18 -5.43
CA GLY A 65 4.25 21.29 -5.64
C GLY A 65 4.77 21.92 -4.34
N ALA A 66 4.56 23.23 -4.17
CA ALA A 66 5.00 23.97 -2.98
C ALA A 66 4.29 23.55 -1.68
N GLU A 67 3.14 22.92 -1.74
CA GLU A 67 2.38 22.45 -0.56
C GLU A 67 2.91 21.12 -0.02
N ARG A 68 3.77 20.42 -0.75
CA ARG A 68 4.28 19.12 -0.41
C ARG A 68 4.87 19.06 1.00
N ASP A 69 5.72 20.02 1.37
CA ASP A 69 6.40 20.01 2.67
C ASP A 69 5.41 20.21 3.83
N THR A 70 4.41 21.06 3.66
CA THR A 70 3.33 21.25 4.64
C THR A 70 2.51 19.98 4.82
N ILE A 71 2.16 19.30 3.73
CA ILE A 71 1.42 18.02 3.76
C ILE A 71 2.22 16.94 4.49
N VAL A 72 3.51 16.82 4.19
CA VAL A 72 4.41 15.85 4.84
C VAL A 72 4.52 16.14 6.34
N GLN A 73 4.74 17.40 6.73
CA GLN A 73 4.86 17.78 8.14
C GLN A 73 3.56 17.53 8.91
N ASN A 74 2.43 17.95 8.37
CA ASN A 74 1.12 17.76 9.00
C ASN A 74 0.80 16.28 9.17
N ARG A 75 1.11 15.46 8.17
CA ARG A 75 0.88 14.02 8.26
C ARG A 75 1.82 13.35 9.26
N ALA A 76 3.10 13.71 9.24
CA ALA A 76 4.09 13.20 10.20
C ALA A 76 3.71 13.48 11.66
N ALA A 77 3.10 14.63 11.93
CA ALA A 77 2.70 15.03 13.28
C ALA A 77 1.66 14.08 13.91
N ILE A 78 0.77 13.51 13.10
CA ILE A 78 -0.32 12.64 13.57
C ILE A 78 -0.03 11.15 13.43
N LEU A 79 0.89 10.76 12.54
CA LEU A 79 1.24 9.35 12.35
C LEU A 79 1.90 8.77 13.61
N PRO A 80 1.54 7.55 14.04
CA PRO A 80 2.26 6.84 15.10
C PRO A 80 3.76 6.71 14.81
N GLY A 81 4.13 6.49 13.55
CA GLY A 81 5.53 6.44 13.11
C GLY A 81 6.27 7.78 13.10
N ARG A 82 5.57 8.92 13.35
CA ARG A 82 6.12 10.28 13.44
C ARG A 82 6.86 10.77 12.19
N ARG A 83 6.67 10.12 11.07
CA ARG A 83 7.21 10.50 9.76
C ARG A 83 6.38 9.86 8.64
N VAL A 84 6.54 10.35 7.44
CA VAL A 84 6.06 9.66 6.23
C VAL A 84 7.03 8.55 5.84
N GLY A 85 6.56 7.60 5.06
CA GLY A 85 7.38 6.48 4.58
C GLY A 85 8.27 6.85 3.39
N THR A 86 9.18 5.96 3.06
CA THR A 86 10.04 6.04 1.88
C THR A 86 9.69 4.96 0.86
N ALA A 87 10.05 5.19 -0.40
CA ALA A 87 9.85 4.19 -1.46
C ALA A 87 10.58 2.87 -1.16
N ASP A 88 11.77 2.93 -0.57
CA ASP A 88 12.56 1.74 -0.21
C ASP A 88 11.86 0.87 0.85
N GLU A 89 11.16 1.47 1.80
CA GLU A 89 10.40 0.73 2.81
C GLU A 89 9.25 -0.07 2.19
N VAL A 90 8.57 0.49 1.20
CA VAL A 90 7.55 -0.23 0.44
C VAL A 90 8.18 -1.33 -0.43
N ALA A 91 9.29 -1.01 -1.09
CA ALA A 91 10.02 -1.98 -1.93
C ALA A 91 10.51 -3.20 -1.13
N GLN A 92 10.98 -3.03 0.09
CA GLN A 92 11.38 -4.13 0.97
C GLN A 92 10.22 -5.11 1.24
N VAL A 93 9.03 -4.59 1.48
CA VAL A 93 7.83 -5.44 1.69
C VAL A 93 7.46 -6.16 0.39
N ILE A 94 7.49 -5.48 -0.76
CA ILE A 94 7.23 -6.11 -2.06
C ILE A 94 8.23 -7.25 -2.33
N LEU A 95 9.52 -7.01 -2.10
CA LEU A 95 10.55 -8.04 -2.23
C LEU A 95 10.29 -9.24 -1.31
N THR A 96 9.87 -8.98 -0.08
CA THR A 96 9.49 -10.05 0.86
C THR A 96 8.31 -10.87 0.32
N MET A 97 7.29 -10.23 -0.22
CA MET A 97 6.15 -10.91 -0.84
C MET A 97 6.57 -11.74 -2.07
N MET A 98 7.54 -11.26 -2.84
CA MET A 98 8.04 -11.96 -4.01
C MET A 98 8.93 -13.16 -3.66
N THR A 99 9.69 -13.08 -2.59
CA THR A 99 10.73 -14.08 -2.24
C THR A 99 10.31 -15.06 -1.14
N ASN A 100 9.39 -14.70 -0.26
CA ASN A 100 8.90 -15.61 0.77
C ASN A 100 7.91 -16.62 0.16
N ALA A 101 8.36 -17.87 0.04
CA ALA A 101 7.60 -18.93 -0.64
C ALA A 101 6.32 -19.36 0.09
N TYR A 102 6.11 -18.93 1.33
CA TYR A 102 4.94 -19.32 2.13
C TYR A 102 3.92 -18.18 2.31
N LEU A 103 4.21 -17.00 1.75
CA LEU A 103 3.35 -15.81 1.86
C LEU A 103 2.45 -15.70 0.64
N THR A 104 1.14 -15.89 0.83
CA THR A 104 0.12 -15.72 -0.22
C THR A 104 -1.22 -15.32 0.38
N GLY A 105 -2.00 -14.53 -0.35
CA GLY A 105 -3.31 -14.04 0.07
C GLY A 105 -3.26 -12.87 1.06
N GLU A 106 -2.10 -12.31 1.33
CA GLU A 106 -1.91 -11.26 2.33
C GLU A 106 -2.09 -9.85 1.75
N VAL A 107 -2.60 -8.96 2.60
CA VAL A 107 -2.62 -7.50 2.37
C VAL A 107 -1.79 -6.85 3.48
N VAL A 108 -0.63 -6.32 3.13
CA VAL A 108 0.30 -5.72 4.11
C VAL A 108 0.28 -4.21 3.99
N HIS A 109 -0.03 -3.55 5.11
CA HIS A 109 -0.02 -2.09 5.20
C HIS A 109 1.38 -1.57 5.57
N VAL A 110 1.89 -0.63 4.77
CA VAL A 110 3.15 0.07 5.00
C VAL A 110 2.82 1.56 5.15
N ASP A 111 2.26 1.94 6.28
CA ASP A 111 1.55 3.20 6.46
C ASP A 111 1.93 4.00 7.73
N GLY A 112 2.94 3.55 8.47
CA GLY A 112 3.35 4.20 9.72
C GLY A 112 2.24 4.24 10.79
N GLY A 113 1.26 3.34 10.71
CA GLY A 113 0.08 3.31 11.56
C GLY A 113 -1.04 4.27 11.12
N GLY A 114 -0.93 4.80 9.90
CA GLY A 114 -1.85 5.82 9.38
C GLY A 114 -3.32 5.42 9.29
N ARG A 115 -3.62 4.12 9.21
CA ARG A 115 -5.00 3.62 9.22
C ARG A 115 -5.69 3.71 10.58
N PHE A 116 -4.94 3.95 11.64
CA PHE A 116 -5.46 4.03 13.01
C PHE A 116 -5.68 5.47 13.51
N VAL A 117 -5.29 6.51 12.74
CA VAL A 117 -5.34 7.92 13.14
C VAL A 117 -5.95 8.82 12.08
#